data_b080049e5b209ec20857eca5edbdd890
#
_entry.id   b080049e5b209ec20857eca5edbdd890
#
_cell.length_a   1.000
_cell.length_b   1.000
_cell.length_c   1.000
_cell.angle_alpha   90.00
_cell.angle_beta   90.00
_cell.angle_gamma   90.00
#
_symmetry.space_group_name_H-M   'P 1'
#
loop_
_entity.id
_entity.type
_entity.pdbx_description
1 polymer ?
#
loop_
_entity_poly.entity_id
_entity_poly.type
_entity_poly.pdbx_seq_one_letter_code
_entity_poly.pdbx_strand_id
1 'polypeptide(L)'
;MLLHHATLARNLASICRAGLLTSKSQGKLPVVWLCCPAKTAWAALHTLKRHGGRVEGVVILEFDVPRRWLRRSKRGLYYSPHDVPPERIRGVVTFAALARSPVDEAAAH
;
A
#
# COMPACT_ATOMS: atom_id res chain seq x y z
N MET A 1 -2.91 10.82 -8.70
CA MET A 1 -3.62 9.55 -8.62
C MET A 1 -3.43 8.96 -7.23
N LEU A 2 -4.52 8.66 -6.56
CA LEU A 2 -4.47 8.07 -5.21
C LEU A 2 -4.27 6.57 -5.31
N LEU A 3 -3.22 6.08 -4.68
CA LEU A 3 -2.86 4.67 -4.67
C LEU A 3 -2.53 4.22 -3.25
N HIS A 4 -2.61 2.93 -3.01
CA HIS A 4 -2.36 2.34 -1.71
C HIS A 4 -1.13 1.44 -1.74
N HIS A 5 -0.44 1.40 -0.61
CA HIS A 5 0.70 0.51 -0.40
C HIS A 5 0.52 -0.20 0.94
N ALA A 6 0.44 -1.52 0.90
CA ALA A 6 0.33 -2.33 2.10
C ALA A 6 1.72 -2.72 2.59
N THR A 7 1.97 -2.56 3.87
CA THR A 7 3.25 -2.89 4.47
C THR A 7 3.09 -3.32 5.92
N LEU A 8 4.17 -3.80 6.52
CA LEU A 8 4.16 -4.12 7.95
C LEU A 8 4.28 -2.84 8.77
N ALA A 9 3.60 -2.81 9.91
CA ALA A 9 3.59 -1.66 10.80
C ALA A 9 5.01 -1.23 11.21
N ARG A 10 5.94 -2.18 11.35
CA ARG A 10 7.33 -1.89 11.71
C ARG A 10 8.05 -1.03 10.67
N ASN A 11 7.53 -0.96 9.44
CA ASN A 11 8.14 -0.16 8.38
C ASN A 11 7.57 1.25 8.32
N LEU A 12 6.53 1.54 9.08
CA LEU A 12 5.78 2.80 8.98
C LEU A 12 6.66 4.02 9.25
N ALA A 13 7.42 4.01 10.35
CA ALA A 13 8.27 5.15 10.69
C ALA A 13 9.31 5.44 9.61
N SER A 14 9.93 4.39 9.07
CA SER A 14 10.92 4.50 8.00
C SER A 14 10.30 5.09 6.73
N ILE A 15 9.11 4.63 6.36
CA ILE A 15 8.41 5.11 5.16
C ILE A 15 7.96 6.56 5.34
N CYS A 16 7.47 6.93 6.52
CA CYS A 16 7.07 8.31 6.79
C CYS A 16 8.26 9.27 6.71
N ARG A 17 9.47 8.79 7.00
CA ARG A 17 10.68 9.59 6.96
C ARG A 17 11.31 9.64 5.56
N ALA A 18 11.41 8.50 4.89
CA ALA A 18 12.16 8.36 3.66
C ALA A 18 11.30 8.11 2.41
N GLY A 19 10.01 7.82 2.57
CA GLY A 19 9.12 7.42 1.47
C GLY A 19 9.30 5.97 1.09
N LEU A 20 8.77 5.60 -0.07
CA LEU A 20 8.90 4.25 -0.62
C LEU A 20 10.15 4.20 -1.50
N LEU A 21 11.08 3.33 -1.13
CA LEU A 21 12.38 3.23 -1.79
C LEU A 21 12.44 1.99 -2.68
N THR A 22 12.93 2.18 -3.90
CA THR A 22 13.14 1.06 -4.85
C THR A 22 14.14 0.05 -4.29
N SER A 23 15.12 0.51 -3.49
CA SER A 23 16.11 -0.35 -2.87
C SER A 23 15.52 -1.31 -1.83
N LYS A 24 14.28 -1.05 -1.37
CA LYS A 24 13.59 -1.90 -0.40
C LYS A 24 12.60 -2.85 -1.07
N SER A 25 12.56 -2.89 -2.40
CA SER A 25 11.70 -3.81 -3.12
C SER A 25 12.03 -5.26 -2.77
N GLN A 26 11.00 -6.05 -2.49
CA GLN A 26 11.15 -7.47 -2.19
C GLN A 26 10.94 -8.35 -3.42
N GLY A 27 10.62 -7.74 -4.55
CA GLY A 27 10.47 -8.44 -5.81
C GLY A 27 11.76 -8.50 -6.60
N LYS A 28 11.69 -9.10 -7.79
CA LYS A 28 12.85 -9.22 -8.68
C LYS A 28 13.29 -7.88 -9.25
N LEU A 29 12.36 -6.93 -9.36
CA LEU A 29 12.64 -5.61 -9.92
C LEU A 29 12.78 -4.59 -8.79
N PRO A 30 13.74 -3.65 -8.90
CA PRO A 30 13.89 -2.58 -7.92
C PRO A 30 12.87 -1.46 -8.18
N VAL A 31 11.61 -1.74 -7.90
CA VAL A 31 10.50 -0.83 -8.16
C VAL A 31 9.63 -0.70 -6.90
N VAL A 32 8.86 0.38 -6.85
CA VAL A 32 7.87 0.60 -5.79
C VAL A 32 6.51 0.11 -6.30
N TRP A 33 5.92 -0.84 -5.58
CA TRP A 33 4.61 -1.40 -5.94
C TRP A 33 3.48 -0.68 -5.22
N LEU A 34 2.41 -0.38 -5.96
CA LEU A 34 1.24 0.33 -5.49
C LEU A 34 0.00 -0.31 -6.10
N CYS A 35 -1.14 -0.15 -5.44
CA CYS A 35 -2.41 -0.63 -5.99
C CYS A 35 -3.49 0.44 -5.91
N CYS A 36 -4.52 0.31 -6.76
CA CYS A 36 -5.69 1.16 -6.63
C CYS A 36 -6.46 0.79 -5.34
N PRO A 37 -7.27 1.71 -4.79
CA PRO A 37 -8.03 1.43 -3.56
C PRO A 37 -8.88 0.16 -3.63
N ALA A 38 -9.40 -0.19 -4.80
CA ALA A 38 -10.21 -1.40 -4.96
C ALA A 38 -9.42 -2.70 -4.74
N LYS A 39 -8.09 -2.65 -4.82
CA LYS A 39 -7.22 -3.81 -4.63
C LYS A 39 -6.53 -3.82 -3.26
N THR A 40 -6.86 -2.89 -2.39
CA THR A 40 -6.18 -2.72 -1.10
C THR A 40 -6.29 -3.95 -0.21
N ALA A 41 -7.49 -4.54 -0.11
CA ALA A 41 -7.69 -5.75 0.70
C ALA A 41 -6.83 -6.90 0.18
N TRP A 42 -6.76 -7.07 -1.13
CA TRP A 42 -5.91 -8.09 -1.74
C TRP A 42 -4.44 -7.85 -1.40
N ALA A 43 -3.97 -6.61 -1.53
CA ALA A 43 -2.59 -6.26 -1.23
C ALA A 43 -2.25 -6.49 0.24
N ALA A 44 -3.17 -6.15 1.15
CA ALA A 44 -2.99 -6.36 2.58
C ALA A 44 -2.90 -7.83 2.92
N LEU A 45 -3.79 -8.66 2.36
CA LEU A 45 -3.77 -10.11 2.56
C LEU A 45 -2.51 -10.75 1.99
N HIS A 46 -2.05 -10.27 0.84
CA HIS A 46 -0.82 -10.75 0.23
C HIS A 46 0.40 -10.43 1.11
N THR A 47 0.45 -9.23 1.67
CA THR A 47 1.50 -8.82 2.61
C THR A 47 1.47 -9.68 3.86
N LEU A 48 0.28 -9.90 4.41
CA LEU A 48 0.09 -10.73 5.60
C LEU A 48 0.59 -12.15 5.36
N LYS A 49 0.20 -12.74 4.25
CA LYS A 49 0.58 -14.10 3.88
C LYS A 49 2.08 -14.24 3.69
N ARG A 50 2.70 -13.25 3.03
CA ARG A 50 4.14 -13.25 2.75
C ARG A 50 4.97 -13.26 4.03
N HIS A 51 4.51 -12.56 5.05
CA HIS A 51 5.27 -12.37 6.28
C HIS A 51 4.78 -13.23 7.44
N GLY A 52 3.74 -14.07 7.22
CA GLY A 52 3.16 -14.88 8.27
C GLY A 52 2.68 -14.04 9.45
N GLY A 53 2.38 -12.77 9.19
CA GLY A 53 2.05 -11.80 10.21
C GLY A 53 0.61 -11.84 10.66
N ARG A 54 0.32 -11.01 11.64
CA ARG A 54 -1.04 -10.82 12.17
C ARG A 54 -1.67 -9.60 11.51
N VAL A 55 -2.98 -9.56 11.47
CA VAL A 55 -3.74 -8.46 10.88
C VAL A 55 -3.30 -7.11 11.45
N GLU A 56 -3.02 -7.05 12.75
CA GLU A 56 -2.59 -5.84 13.44
C GLU A 56 -1.22 -5.35 12.97
N GLY A 57 -0.44 -6.23 12.38
CA GLY A 57 0.89 -5.88 11.88
C GLY A 57 0.89 -5.28 10.48
N VAL A 58 -0.27 -5.15 9.84
CA VAL A 58 -0.38 -4.63 8.49
C VAL A 58 -1.01 -3.24 8.51
N VAL A 59 -0.37 -2.29 7.84
CA VAL A 59 -0.88 -0.94 7.65
C VAL A 59 -0.96 -0.62 6.16
N ILE A 60 -1.86 0.28 5.81
CA ILE A 60 -2.06 0.75 4.45
C ILE A 60 -1.68 2.23 4.42
N LEU A 61 -0.79 2.60 3.52
CA LEU A 61 -0.49 4.01 3.28
C LEU A 61 -1.16 4.44 1.98
N GLU A 62 -1.74 5.63 2.02
CA GLU A 62 -2.32 6.25 0.84
C GLU A 62 -1.36 7.29 0.31
N PHE A 63 -1.06 7.21 -0.98
CA PHE A 63 -0.13 8.10 -1.67
C PHE A 63 -0.84 8.80 -2.82
N ASP A 64 -0.52 10.08 -3.00
CA ASP A 64 -0.90 10.80 -4.20
C ASP A 64 0.32 10.85 -5.13
N VAL A 65 0.29 10.02 -6.17
CA VAL A 65 1.43 9.84 -7.07
C VAL A 65 1.08 10.39 -8.45
N PRO A 66 1.93 11.25 -9.03
CA PRO A 66 1.71 11.69 -10.40
C PRO A 66 1.62 10.50 -11.36
N ARG A 67 0.62 10.51 -12.20
CA ARG A 67 0.37 9.40 -13.14
C ARG A 67 1.60 9.14 -14.03
N ARG A 68 2.33 10.16 -14.40
CA ARG A 68 3.52 10.03 -15.27
C ARG A 68 4.66 9.24 -14.63
N TRP A 69 4.65 9.07 -13.29
CA TRP A 69 5.67 8.28 -12.58
C TRP A 69 5.37 6.79 -12.64
N LEU A 70 4.15 6.43 -13.03
CA LEU A 70 3.61 5.08 -12.85
C LEU A 70 3.67 4.28 -14.14
N ARG A 71 3.84 2.98 -13.98
CA ARG A 71 3.69 1.97 -15.02
C ARG A 71 2.64 0.97 -14.57
N ARG A 72 1.78 0.59 -15.48
CA ARG A 72 0.74 -0.38 -15.18
C ARG A 72 1.28 -1.79 -15.35
N SER A 73 1.14 -2.63 -14.32
CA SER A 73 1.52 -4.04 -14.38
C SER A 73 0.32 -4.90 -14.77
N LYS A 74 -0.72 -4.85 -13.94
CA LYS A 74 -1.98 -5.54 -14.16
C LYS A 74 -3.11 -4.60 -13.79
N ARG A 75 -4.35 -5.01 -14.06
CA ARG A 75 -5.51 -4.20 -13.71
C ARG A 75 -5.49 -3.84 -12.21
N GLY A 76 -5.41 -2.56 -11.93
CA GLY A 76 -5.38 -2.05 -10.56
C GLY A 76 -4.03 -2.15 -9.85
N LEU A 77 -2.99 -2.67 -10.52
CA LEU A 77 -1.64 -2.76 -9.96
C LEU A 77 -0.69 -1.90 -10.77
N TYR A 78 0.09 -1.10 -10.05
CA TYR A 78 1.02 -0.15 -10.65
C TYR A 78 2.39 -0.27 -9.99
N TYR A 79 3.41 0.24 -10.64
CA TYR A 79 4.71 0.37 -10.05
C TYR A 79 5.38 1.66 -10.49
N SER A 80 6.26 2.17 -9.63
CA SER A 80 7.13 3.29 -9.95
C SER A 80 8.56 2.77 -10.05
N PRO A 81 9.27 3.06 -11.16
CA PRO A 81 10.68 2.70 -11.27
C PRO A 81 11.58 3.61 -10.43
N HIS A 82 11.01 4.62 -9.77
CA HIS A 82 11.71 5.58 -8.94
C HIS A 82 11.13 5.61 -7.54
N ASP A 83 11.92 6.12 -6.58
CA ASP A 83 11.46 6.30 -5.22
C ASP A 83 10.25 7.24 -5.18
N VAL A 84 9.34 6.98 -4.24
CA VAL A 84 8.19 7.86 -3.99
C VAL A 84 8.45 8.59 -2.68
N PRO A 85 8.62 9.93 -2.70
CA PRO A 85 9.00 10.68 -1.52
C PRO A 85 7.88 10.73 -0.47
N PRO A 86 8.22 10.93 0.82
CA PRO A 86 7.24 10.91 1.89
C PRO A 86 6.21 12.05 1.81
N GLU A 87 6.51 13.12 1.10
CA GLU A 87 5.58 14.24 0.89
C GLU A 87 4.33 13.81 0.12
N ARG A 88 4.37 12.65 -0.53
CA ARG A 88 3.24 12.11 -1.28
C ARG A 88 2.26 11.32 -0.41
N ILE A 89 2.59 11.09 0.86
CA ILE A 89 1.70 10.38 1.78
C ILE A 89 0.49 11.26 2.09
N ARG A 90 -0.71 10.70 1.96
CA ARG A 90 -1.97 11.38 2.25
C ARG A 90 -2.69 10.80 3.46
N GLY A 91 -2.38 9.57 3.84
CA GLY A 91 -3.02 8.97 5.00
C GLY A 91 -2.44 7.61 5.32
N VAL A 92 -2.79 7.13 6.51
CA VAL A 92 -2.41 5.81 7.01
C VAL A 92 -3.64 5.15 7.59
N VAL A 93 -3.90 3.91 7.17
CA VAL A 93 -5.07 3.14 7.63
C VAL A 93 -4.60 1.76 8.06
N THR A 94 -5.10 1.27 9.18
CA THR A 94 -4.81 -0.11 9.60
C THR A 94 -5.66 -1.08 8.80
N PHE A 95 -5.17 -2.31 8.64
CA PHE A 95 -5.95 -3.34 7.96
C PHE A 95 -7.25 -3.65 8.72
N ALA A 96 -7.21 -3.62 10.05
CA ALA A 96 -8.40 -3.82 10.88
C ALA A 96 -9.46 -2.75 10.59
N ALA A 97 -9.06 -1.49 10.46
CA ALA A 97 -9.97 -0.41 10.11
C ALA A 97 -10.54 -0.58 8.69
N LEU A 98 -9.72 -1.07 7.75
CA LEU A 98 -10.15 -1.34 6.39
C LEU A 98 -11.17 -2.49 6.35
N ALA A 99 -10.96 -3.52 7.16
CA ALA A 99 -11.88 -4.66 7.24
C ALA A 99 -13.25 -4.26 7.77
N ARG A 100 -13.35 -3.14 8.50
CA ARG A 100 -14.61 -2.54 8.96
C ARG A 100 -15.07 -1.45 8.00
N SER A 101 -14.95 -1.73 6.72
CA SER A 101 -15.27 -0.78 5.67
C SER A 101 -16.78 -0.50 5.57
N PRO A 102 -17.19 0.50 4.77
CA PRO A 102 -18.60 0.81 4.52
C PRO A 102 -19.44 -0.38 4.03
N VAL A 103 -18.81 -1.39 3.44
CA VAL A 103 -19.51 -2.60 3.01
C VAL A 103 -20.14 -3.31 4.20
N ASP A 104 -19.41 -3.44 5.31
CA ASP A 104 -19.94 -4.04 6.53
C ASP A 104 -21.06 -3.20 7.14
N GLU A 105 -20.90 -1.90 7.12
CA GLU A 105 -21.92 -0.98 7.60
C GLU A 105 -23.20 -1.07 6.75
N ALA A 106 -23.02 -1.14 5.43
CA ALA A 106 -24.15 -1.31 4.51
C ALA A 106 -24.87 -2.63 4.75
N ALA A 107 -24.14 -3.70 5.02
CA ALA A 107 -24.70 -5.00 5.30
C ALA A 107 -25.46 -5.04 6.64
N ALA A 108 -25.10 -4.19 7.58
CA ALA A 108 -25.74 -4.09 8.87
C ALA A 108 -27.11 -3.38 8.83
N HIS A 109 -27.37 -2.70 7.76
CA HIS A 109 -28.63 -2.00 7.52
C HIS A 109 -29.59 -2.85 6.72
#